data_1d1721afefc60b9a0b878d2cbfebe96f
#
_entry.id   1d1721afefc60b9a0b878d2cbfebe96f
#
_cell.length_a   1.000
_cell.length_b   1.000
_cell.length_c   1.000
_cell.angle_alpha   90.00
_cell.angle_beta   90.00
_cell.angle_gamma   90.00
#
_symmetry.space_group_name_H-M   'P 1'
#
loop_
_entity.id
_entity.type
_entity.pdbx_description
1 polymer ?
#
loop_
_entity_poly.entity_id
_entity_poly.type
_entity_poly.pdbx_seq_one_letter_code
_entity_poly.pdbx_strand_id
1 'polypeptide(L)'
;SRFDWIISAEEEMMNREVGPVDEFRAGGVISYLGSRIRLRVVKSRFSVIEYNEDQLYISCTNPGKPQLIEKLVTSWLRRRAEEVFSVRLDVLKRTFPDVRPHGRLSVRKMKARWGSCSSRGEICLNLMLIRERLSQIDFVIAHELCHLRHFAHNDAFYSLLDRVMP
;
A
#
# COMPACT_ATOMS: atom_id res chain seq x y z
N SER A 1 -19.34 9.44 18.52
CA SER A 1 -18.61 8.59 19.49
C SER A 1 -17.18 9.10 19.66
N ARG A 2 -16.50 8.63 20.70
CA ARG A 2 -15.08 8.99 20.94
C ARG A 2 -14.18 8.66 19.74
N PHE A 3 -14.59 7.72 18.91
CA PHE A 3 -13.81 7.20 17.79
C PHE A 3 -14.38 7.59 16.42
N ASP A 4 -15.27 8.58 16.36
CA ASP A 4 -15.94 8.96 15.10
C ASP A 4 -14.96 9.32 14.00
N TRP A 5 -13.83 9.92 14.34
CA TRP A 5 -12.79 10.27 13.38
C TRP A 5 -12.09 9.03 12.80
N ILE A 6 -11.87 7.97 13.62
CA ILE A 6 -11.27 6.70 13.15
C ILE A 6 -12.26 5.97 12.24
N ILE A 7 -13.52 5.89 12.67
CA ILE A 7 -14.59 5.26 11.89
C ILE A 7 -14.75 5.98 10.57
N SER A 8 -14.75 7.32 10.58
CA SER A 8 -14.82 8.13 9.36
C SER A 8 -13.62 7.92 8.44
N ALA A 9 -12.41 7.82 8.99
CA ALA A 9 -11.20 7.54 8.21
C ALA A 9 -11.23 6.13 7.61
N GLU A 10 -11.73 5.14 8.36
CA GLU A 10 -11.91 3.77 7.88
C GLU A 10 -12.95 3.71 6.76
N GLU A 11 -14.10 4.36 6.93
CA GLU A 11 -15.14 4.47 5.90
C GLU A 11 -14.62 5.19 4.64
N GLU A 12 -13.87 6.28 4.81
CA GLU A 12 -13.25 6.99 3.69
C GLU A 12 -12.28 6.09 2.92
N MET A 13 -11.43 5.34 3.62
CA MET A 13 -10.52 4.38 2.98
C MET A 13 -11.27 3.27 2.26
N MET A 14 -12.32 2.72 2.88
CA MET A 14 -13.10 1.61 2.31
C MET A 14 -13.97 2.04 1.12
N ASN A 15 -14.51 3.27 1.14
CA ASN A 15 -15.39 3.81 0.12
C ASN A 15 -14.64 4.64 -0.94
N ARG A 16 -13.33 4.75 -0.83
CA ARG A 16 -12.54 5.56 -1.76
C ARG A 16 -12.69 5.02 -3.16
N GLU A 17 -13.27 5.82 -4.03
CA GLU A 17 -13.27 5.55 -5.47
C GLU A 17 -11.83 5.40 -5.96
N VAL A 18 -11.65 4.49 -6.93
CA VAL A 18 -10.37 4.31 -7.60
C VAL A 18 -9.86 5.66 -8.01
N GLY A 19 -8.71 6.06 -7.46
CA GLY A 19 -8.08 7.34 -7.79
C GLY A 19 -7.85 7.51 -9.30
N PRO A 20 -7.31 8.63 -9.75
CA PRO A 20 -7.15 8.89 -11.17
C PRO A 20 -6.44 7.72 -11.87
N VAL A 21 -6.97 7.32 -13.02
CA VAL A 21 -6.50 6.15 -13.77
C VAL A 21 -5.02 6.30 -14.12
N ASP A 22 -4.25 5.23 -13.89
CA ASP A 22 -2.86 5.16 -14.32
C ASP A 22 -2.76 5.07 -15.85
N GLU A 23 -1.82 5.82 -16.43
CA GLU A 23 -1.59 5.89 -17.87
C GLU A 23 -0.29 5.16 -18.23
N PHE A 24 -0.39 3.94 -18.71
CA PHE A 24 0.77 3.09 -19.05
C PHE A 24 1.32 3.39 -20.45
N ARG A 25 1.81 4.60 -20.64
CA ARG A 25 2.43 5.08 -21.89
C ARG A 25 3.56 6.04 -21.61
N ALA A 26 4.40 6.33 -22.60
CA ALA A 26 5.41 7.37 -22.51
C ALA A 26 4.74 8.71 -22.19
N GLY A 27 5.27 9.42 -21.19
CA GLY A 27 4.69 10.68 -20.68
C GLY A 27 3.42 10.51 -19.84
N GLY A 28 2.90 9.27 -19.68
CA GLY A 28 1.78 8.96 -18.80
C GLY A 28 2.13 9.17 -17.33
N VAL A 29 1.12 9.08 -16.48
CA VAL A 29 1.24 9.37 -15.05
C VAL A 29 0.62 8.22 -14.25
N ILE A 30 1.28 7.80 -13.18
CA ILE A 30 0.79 6.80 -12.23
C ILE A 30 0.78 7.34 -10.81
N SER A 31 0.00 6.73 -9.92
CA SER A 31 -0.02 7.06 -8.49
C SER A 31 1.01 6.21 -7.74
N TYR A 32 1.79 6.85 -6.85
CA TYR A 32 2.77 6.24 -5.98
C TYR A 32 2.96 7.08 -4.71
N LEU A 33 2.79 6.47 -3.53
CA LEU A 33 2.92 7.10 -2.21
C LEU A 33 2.18 8.45 -2.07
N GLY A 34 0.97 8.54 -2.62
CA GLY A 34 0.13 9.73 -2.57
C GLY A 34 0.48 10.81 -3.59
N SER A 35 1.51 10.60 -4.41
CA SER A 35 1.93 11.51 -5.47
C SER A 35 1.63 10.96 -6.86
N ARG A 36 1.55 11.85 -7.84
CA ARG A 36 1.47 11.49 -9.26
C ARG A 36 2.85 11.58 -9.88
N ILE A 37 3.40 10.44 -10.32
CA ILE A 37 4.73 10.35 -10.92
C ILE A 37 4.64 10.11 -12.43
N ARG A 38 5.54 10.75 -13.19
CA ARG A 38 5.56 10.68 -14.65
C ARG A 38 6.40 9.52 -15.17
N LEU A 39 5.90 8.81 -16.17
CA LEU A 39 6.62 7.75 -16.86
C LEU A 39 7.52 8.31 -17.98
N ARG A 40 8.80 7.99 -17.93
CA ARG A 40 9.79 8.26 -18.98
C ARG A 40 10.16 6.92 -19.62
N VAL A 41 9.65 6.66 -20.82
CA VAL A 41 9.82 5.36 -21.46
C VAL A 41 10.74 5.50 -22.67
N VAL A 42 11.79 4.71 -22.72
CA VAL A 42 12.77 4.68 -23.80
C VAL A 42 12.98 3.27 -24.35
N LYS A 43 13.35 3.17 -25.62
CA LYS A 43 13.67 1.89 -26.27
C LYS A 43 15.03 1.39 -25.82
N SER A 44 15.12 0.13 -25.42
CA SER A 44 16.35 -0.53 -25.01
C SER A 44 16.25 -2.04 -25.23
N ARG A 45 17.41 -2.70 -25.34
CA ARG A 45 17.46 -4.17 -25.38
C ARG A 45 17.07 -4.81 -24.05
N PHE A 46 17.26 -4.11 -22.94
CA PHE A 46 17.03 -4.60 -21.59
C PHE A 46 15.92 -3.79 -20.91
N SER A 47 15.14 -4.47 -20.09
CA SER A 47 14.14 -3.79 -19.25
C SER A 47 14.78 -3.38 -17.93
N VAL A 48 14.86 -2.08 -17.71
CA VAL A 48 15.34 -1.47 -16.46
C VAL A 48 14.32 -0.44 -16.00
N ILE A 49 14.09 -0.37 -14.70
CA ILE A 49 13.22 0.63 -14.09
C ILE A 49 13.99 1.32 -12.97
N GLU A 50 14.03 2.65 -13.04
CA GLU A 50 14.65 3.51 -12.04
C GLU A 50 13.68 4.62 -11.64
N TYR A 51 13.57 4.85 -10.33
CA TYR A 51 12.76 5.94 -9.78
C TYR A 51 13.68 7.05 -9.28
N ASN A 52 13.49 8.25 -9.77
CA ASN A 52 14.25 9.43 -9.38
C ASN A 52 13.43 10.71 -9.58
N GLU A 53 13.48 11.63 -8.62
CA GLU A 53 12.89 12.97 -8.71
C GLU A 53 11.43 13.00 -9.20
N ASP A 54 10.58 12.13 -8.63
CA ASP A 54 9.16 11.98 -8.99
C ASP A 54 8.90 11.54 -10.45
N GLN A 55 9.91 10.92 -11.06
CA GLN A 55 9.80 10.30 -12.38
C GLN A 55 10.21 8.84 -12.32
N LEU A 56 9.51 8.01 -13.11
CA LEU A 56 9.83 6.61 -13.29
C LEU A 56 10.41 6.41 -14.69
N TYR A 57 11.69 6.14 -14.74
CA TYR A 57 12.42 5.86 -15.97
C TYR A 57 12.30 4.38 -16.32
N ILE A 58 11.77 4.09 -17.48
CA ILE A 58 11.52 2.71 -17.95
C ILE A 58 12.24 2.52 -19.28
N SER A 59 13.24 1.67 -19.29
CA SER A 59 13.85 1.15 -20.51
C SER A 59 13.19 -0.16 -20.88
N CYS A 60 12.74 -0.35 -22.12
CA CYS A 60 12.11 -1.59 -22.57
C CYS A 60 12.24 -1.81 -24.07
N THR A 61 11.96 -3.02 -24.52
CA THR A 61 12.12 -3.43 -25.93
C THR A 61 11.06 -2.81 -26.85
N ASN A 62 9.86 -2.52 -26.32
CA ASN A 62 8.77 -1.92 -27.10
C ASN A 62 8.03 -0.84 -26.31
N PRO A 63 8.49 0.43 -26.38
CA PRO A 63 7.86 1.56 -25.71
C PRO A 63 6.43 1.89 -26.14
N GLY A 64 6.04 1.43 -27.33
CA GLY A 64 4.68 1.63 -27.88
C GLY A 64 3.65 0.61 -27.42
N LYS A 65 4.03 -0.38 -26.58
CA LYS A 65 3.13 -1.43 -26.11
C LYS A 65 2.67 -1.17 -24.67
N PRO A 66 1.44 -0.63 -24.44
CA PRO A 66 0.95 -0.29 -23.11
C PRO A 66 0.96 -1.47 -22.13
N GLN A 67 0.62 -2.69 -22.59
CA GLN A 67 0.60 -3.89 -21.75
C GLN A 67 1.99 -4.27 -21.22
N LEU A 68 3.05 -4.01 -21.99
CA LEU A 68 4.42 -4.23 -21.52
C LEU A 68 4.79 -3.20 -20.43
N ILE A 69 4.44 -1.94 -20.65
CA ILE A 69 4.69 -0.87 -19.66
C ILE A 69 3.91 -1.16 -18.38
N GLU A 70 2.62 -1.52 -18.48
CA GLU A 70 1.79 -1.90 -17.33
C GLU A 70 2.40 -3.05 -16.53
N LYS A 71 2.86 -4.11 -17.21
CA LYS A 71 3.53 -5.24 -16.57
C LYS A 71 4.78 -4.83 -15.81
N LEU A 72 5.62 -4.00 -16.43
CA LEU A 72 6.86 -3.51 -15.82
C LEU A 72 6.58 -2.61 -14.61
N VAL A 73 5.65 -1.67 -14.75
CA VAL A 73 5.22 -0.77 -13.66
C VAL A 73 4.61 -1.56 -12.51
N THR A 74 3.73 -2.52 -12.79
CA THR A 74 3.09 -3.36 -11.77
C THR A 74 4.12 -4.19 -11.00
N SER A 75 5.12 -4.74 -11.69
CA SER A 75 6.22 -5.48 -11.06
C SER A 75 7.06 -4.56 -10.15
N TRP A 76 7.34 -3.34 -10.60
CA TRP A 76 8.06 -2.35 -9.80
C TRP A 76 7.24 -1.93 -8.57
N LEU A 77 5.95 -1.62 -8.73
CA LEU A 77 5.06 -1.26 -7.62
C LEU A 77 4.98 -2.38 -6.57
N ARG A 78 4.95 -3.64 -7.00
CA ARG A 78 4.94 -4.80 -6.08
C ARG A 78 6.19 -4.85 -5.24
N ARG A 79 7.36 -4.73 -5.85
CA ARG A 79 8.64 -4.71 -5.13
C ARG A 79 8.70 -3.53 -4.14
N ARG A 80 8.28 -2.34 -4.58
CA ARG A 80 8.21 -1.17 -3.71
C ARG A 80 7.21 -1.33 -2.56
N ALA A 81 6.07 -1.96 -2.81
CA ALA A 81 5.07 -2.27 -1.78
C ALA A 81 5.65 -3.22 -0.72
N GLU A 82 6.32 -4.29 -1.14
CA GLU A 82 6.96 -5.24 -0.21
C GLU A 82 8.01 -4.55 0.67
N GLU A 83 8.85 -3.68 0.09
CA GLU A 83 9.86 -2.91 0.82
C GLU A 83 9.22 -1.90 1.78
N VAL A 84 8.34 -1.04 1.29
CA VAL A 84 7.70 0.03 2.09
C VAL A 84 6.86 -0.55 3.21
N PHE A 85 6.00 -1.53 2.91
CA PHE A 85 5.10 -2.12 3.91
C PHE A 85 5.88 -2.88 4.99
N SER A 86 6.98 -3.55 4.62
CA SER A 86 7.84 -4.21 5.60
C SER A 86 8.47 -3.20 6.57
N VAL A 87 9.02 -2.11 6.05
CA VAL A 87 9.62 -1.04 6.87
C VAL A 87 8.56 -0.39 7.77
N ARG A 88 7.36 -0.07 7.22
CA ARG A 88 6.29 0.55 8.00
C ARG A 88 5.73 -0.39 9.07
N LEU A 89 5.58 -1.66 8.75
CA LEU A 89 5.18 -2.69 9.71
C LEU A 89 6.19 -2.79 10.87
N ASP A 90 7.49 -2.79 10.58
CA ASP A 90 8.53 -2.85 11.61
C ASP A 90 8.56 -1.60 12.51
N VAL A 91 8.28 -0.43 11.95
CA VAL A 91 8.12 0.81 12.72
C VAL A 91 6.91 0.71 13.65
N LEU A 92 5.75 0.32 13.12
CA LEU A 92 4.50 0.26 13.89
C LEU A 92 4.48 -0.85 14.94
N LYS A 93 5.13 -1.99 14.71
CA LYS A 93 5.29 -3.04 15.72
C LYS A 93 5.89 -2.54 17.04
N ARG A 94 6.73 -1.50 16.98
CA ARG A 94 7.35 -0.92 18.18
C ARG A 94 6.36 -0.17 19.04
N THR A 95 5.27 0.34 18.45
CA THR A 95 4.18 1.01 19.18
C THR A 95 3.18 0.03 19.78
N PHE A 96 3.29 -1.26 19.41
CA PHE A 96 2.46 -2.36 19.92
C PHE A 96 3.30 -3.33 20.77
N PRO A 97 3.67 -3.00 22.02
CA PRO A 97 4.62 -3.80 22.80
C PRO A 97 4.13 -5.25 23.07
N ASP A 98 2.80 -5.45 23.12
CA ASP A 98 2.17 -6.73 23.42
C ASP A 98 1.63 -7.46 22.19
N VAL A 99 1.82 -6.91 21.00
CA VAL A 99 1.31 -7.46 19.75
C VAL A 99 2.47 -7.81 18.84
N ARG A 100 2.72 -9.09 18.66
CA ARG A 100 3.74 -9.58 17.75
C ARG A 100 3.10 -10.40 16.64
N PRO A 101 3.09 -9.91 15.39
CA PRO A 101 2.74 -10.78 14.29
C PRO A 101 3.77 -11.91 14.23
N HIS A 102 3.28 -13.13 14.31
CA HIS A 102 4.10 -14.35 14.20
C HIS A 102 4.18 -14.82 12.75
N GLY A 103 3.41 -14.19 11.87
CA GLY A 103 3.26 -14.58 10.49
C GLY A 103 4.02 -13.67 9.52
N ARG A 104 3.99 -14.10 8.27
CA ARG A 104 4.62 -13.43 7.13
C ARG A 104 3.77 -12.28 6.65
N LEU A 105 4.40 -11.14 6.32
CA LEU A 105 3.77 -10.11 5.52
C LEU A 105 3.71 -10.58 4.06
N SER A 106 2.54 -10.45 3.44
CA SER A 106 2.35 -10.70 2.01
C SER A 106 1.64 -9.54 1.33
N VAL A 107 1.92 -9.34 0.05
CA VAL A 107 1.31 -8.30 -0.79
C VAL A 107 0.54 -8.98 -1.92
N ARG A 108 -0.75 -8.71 -2.01
CA ARG A 108 -1.63 -9.29 -3.03
C ARG A 108 -2.55 -8.22 -3.63
N LYS A 109 -2.97 -8.41 -4.87
CA LYS A 109 -4.03 -7.60 -5.46
C LYS A 109 -5.36 -8.11 -4.89
N MET A 110 -6.10 -7.23 -4.21
CA MET A 110 -7.40 -7.54 -3.61
C MET A 110 -8.48 -6.61 -4.16
N LYS A 111 -9.72 -7.10 -4.27
CA LYS A 111 -10.84 -6.33 -4.87
C LYS A 111 -11.57 -5.45 -3.86
N ALA A 112 -11.72 -5.92 -2.62
CA ALA A 112 -12.64 -5.34 -1.65
C ALA A 112 -12.01 -5.01 -0.29
N ARG A 113 -10.69 -5.14 -0.14
CA ARG A 113 -10.01 -4.92 1.14
C ARG A 113 -8.68 -4.22 0.92
N TRP A 114 -8.30 -3.41 1.90
CA TRP A 114 -6.96 -2.81 1.96
C TRP A 114 -5.94 -3.68 2.67
N GLY A 115 -6.40 -4.52 3.60
CA GLY A 115 -5.59 -5.47 4.32
C GLY A 115 -6.41 -6.64 4.87
N SER A 116 -5.73 -7.58 5.48
CA SER A 116 -6.32 -8.66 6.28
C SER A 116 -5.29 -9.22 7.26
N CYS A 117 -5.79 -9.66 8.42
CA CYS A 117 -4.99 -10.36 9.41
C CYS A 117 -5.61 -11.74 9.68
N SER A 118 -4.79 -12.78 9.60
CA SER A 118 -5.23 -14.14 9.93
C SER A 118 -5.13 -14.41 11.43
N SER A 119 -5.84 -15.42 11.93
CA SER A 119 -5.72 -15.89 13.30
C SER A 119 -4.31 -16.41 13.64
N ARG A 120 -3.48 -16.69 12.64
CA ARG A 120 -2.08 -17.11 12.78
C ARG A 120 -1.12 -15.92 12.84
N GLY A 121 -1.63 -14.69 12.78
CA GLY A 121 -0.81 -13.48 12.79
C GLY A 121 -0.16 -13.14 11.45
N GLU A 122 -0.65 -13.70 10.35
CA GLU A 122 -0.21 -13.35 8.99
C GLU A 122 -0.95 -12.09 8.52
N ILE A 123 -0.20 -11.10 8.06
CA ILE A 123 -0.75 -9.87 7.52
C ILE A 123 -0.63 -9.89 5.99
N CYS A 124 -1.74 -9.65 5.31
CA CYS A 124 -1.78 -9.47 3.87
C CYS A 124 -2.25 -8.06 3.54
N LEU A 125 -1.48 -7.32 2.75
CA LEU A 125 -1.83 -5.96 2.32
C LEU A 125 -2.10 -5.90 0.82
N ASN A 126 -3.05 -5.05 0.44
CA ASN A 126 -3.40 -4.83 -0.95
C ASN A 126 -2.27 -4.09 -1.68
N LEU A 127 -1.86 -4.60 -2.84
CA LEU A 127 -0.89 -3.93 -3.71
C LEU A 127 -1.30 -2.49 -4.06
N MET A 128 -2.60 -2.22 -4.19
CA MET A 128 -3.11 -0.87 -4.49
C MET A 128 -2.81 0.14 -3.37
N LEU A 129 -2.57 -0.34 -2.14
CA LEU A 129 -2.24 0.52 -1.00
C LEU A 129 -0.92 1.29 -1.19
N ILE A 130 0.01 0.81 -2.03
CA ILE A 130 1.27 1.52 -2.34
C ILE A 130 1.04 2.86 -3.07
N ARG A 131 -0.15 3.08 -3.63
CA ARG A 131 -0.55 4.33 -4.28
C ARG A 131 -0.96 5.41 -3.29
N GLU A 132 -1.31 5.00 -2.07
CA GLU A 132 -1.81 5.89 -1.04
C GLU A 132 -0.68 6.59 -0.28
N ARG A 133 -1.02 7.65 0.47
CA ARG A 133 -0.06 8.35 1.34
C ARG A 133 0.44 7.44 2.44
N LEU A 134 1.65 7.69 2.93
CA LEU A 134 2.24 6.90 4.04
C LEU A 134 1.34 6.87 5.28
N SER A 135 0.65 7.98 5.61
CA SER A 135 -0.29 8.00 6.74
C SER A 135 -1.45 7.02 6.59
N GLN A 136 -1.93 6.81 5.36
CA GLN A 136 -3.00 5.85 5.07
C GLN A 136 -2.47 4.42 5.08
N ILE A 137 -1.25 4.20 4.58
CA ILE A 137 -0.55 2.90 4.69
C ILE A 137 -0.38 2.54 6.16
N ASP A 138 0.10 3.47 6.99
CA ASP A 138 0.28 3.27 8.42
C ASP A 138 -1.05 2.95 9.12
N PHE A 139 -2.11 3.66 8.77
CA PHE A 139 -3.44 3.42 9.31
C PHE A 139 -3.92 1.99 9.02
N VAL A 140 -3.81 1.52 7.79
CA VAL A 140 -4.20 0.15 7.43
C VAL A 140 -3.34 -0.88 8.16
N ILE A 141 -2.02 -0.68 8.23
CA ILE A 141 -1.13 -1.59 8.97
C ILE A 141 -1.47 -1.62 10.46
N ALA A 142 -1.71 -0.47 11.09
CA ALA A 142 -2.12 -0.38 12.49
C ALA A 142 -3.46 -1.07 12.73
N HIS A 143 -4.42 -0.90 11.84
CA HIS A 143 -5.72 -1.58 11.85
C HIS A 143 -5.53 -3.11 11.86
N GLU A 144 -4.74 -3.65 10.95
CA GLU A 144 -4.46 -5.09 10.88
C GLU A 144 -3.70 -5.61 12.11
N LEU A 145 -2.79 -4.80 12.66
CA LEU A 145 -2.11 -5.13 13.93
C LEU A 145 -3.09 -5.19 15.10
N CYS A 146 -4.09 -4.30 15.16
CA CYS A 146 -5.14 -4.34 16.18
C CYS A 146 -5.92 -5.64 16.16
N HIS A 147 -6.15 -6.24 14.98
CA HIS A 147 -6.83 -7.52 14.83
C HIS A 147 -6.07 -8.69 15.45
N LEU A 148 -4.78 -8.61 15.67
CA LEU A 148 -4.03 -9.63 16.41
C LEU A 148 -4.46 -9.74 17.88
N ARG A 149 -5.08 -8.70 18.42
CA ARG A 149 -5.57 -8.66 19.80
C ARG A 149 -7.10 -8.62 19.91
N HIS A 150 -7.74 -7.92 19.00
CA HIS A 150 -9.19 -7.72 18.99
C HIS A 150 -9.75 -8.01 17.60
N PHE A 151 -10.39 -9.16 17.43
CA PHE A 151 -10.96 -9.56 16.12
C PHE A 151 -12.18 -8.72 15.72
N ALA A 152 -12.94 -8.24 16.71
CA ALA A 152 -14.13 -7.42 16.47
C ALA A 152 -13.81 -5.94 16.63
N HIS A 153 -14.42 -5.09 15.78
CA HIS A 153 -14.35 -3.63 15.85
C HIS A 153 -15.21 -3.09 17.00
N ASN A 154 -14.79 -3.37 18.22
CA ASN A 154 -15.43 -2.90 19.46
C ASN A 154 -14.62 -1.77 20.11
N ASP A 155 -15.08 -1.23 21.23
CA ASP A 155 -14.42 -0.14 21.95
C ASP A 155 -12.96 -0.46 22.33
N ALA A 156 -12.65 -1.73 22.61
CA ALA A 156 -11.28 -2.15 22.92
C ALA A 156 -10.37 -2.08 21.67
N PHE A 157 -10.90 -2.46 20.50
CA PHE A 157 -10.20 -2.31 19.21
C PHE A 157 -9.89 -0.85 18.92
N TYR A 158 -10.91 0.00 18.96
CA TYR A 158 -10.73 1.44 18.66
C TYR A 158 -9.88 2.16 19.70
N SER A 159 -9.95 1.77 20.98
CA SER A 159 -9.06 2.31 22.03
C SER A 159 -7.60 1.94 21.78
N LEU A 160 -7.33 0.75 21.27
CA LEU A 160 -5.97 0.34 20.90
C LEU A 160 -5.49 1.12 19.67
N LEU A 161 -6.32 1.24 18.63
CA LEU A 161 -5.98 1.95 17.41
C LEU A 161 -5.72 3.45 17.67
N ASP A 162 -6.57 4.12 18.48
CA ASP A 162 -6.40 5.52 18.91
C ASP A 162 -5.08 5.76 19.68
N ARG A 163 -4.67 4.79 20.49
CA ARG A 163 -3.42 4.88 21.25
C ARG A 163 -2.17 4.79 20.38
N VAL A 164 -2.21 4.04 19.29
CA VAL A 164 -1.05 3.79 18.42
C VAL A 164 -1.01 4.70 17.20
N MET A 165 -2.13 5.34 16.88
CA MET A 165 -2.30 6.30 15.79
C MET A 165 -2.91 7.60 16.34
N PRO A 166 -2.12 8.42 17.07
CA PRO A 166 -2.61 9.65 17.67
C PRO A 166 -2.96 10.73 16.62
#